data_d20f4900ab0befdfafcf235eee0b97ab
#
_entry.id   d20f4900ab0befdfafcf235eee0b97ab
#
_cell.length_a   1.000
_cell.length_b   1.000
_cell.length_c   1.000
_cell.angle_alpha   90.00
_cell.angle_beta   90.00
_cell.angle_gamma   90.00
#
_symmetry.space_group_name_H-M   'P 1'
#
loop_
_entity.id
_entity.type
_entity.pdbx_description
1 polymer ?
#
loop_
_entity_poly.entity_id
_entity_poly.type
_entity_poly.pdbx_seq_one_letter_code
_entity_poly.pdbx_strand_id
1 'polypeptide(L)' 'RYKKILIAQNDLIVIEMSEGRLSVTGKDMNLKAMTSDEILLQGEFACLRIDDHER' A
#
# COMPACT_ATOMS: atom_id res chain seq x y z
N ARG A 1 -4.07 -10.50 -0.13
CA ARG A 1 -3.79 -10.37 -1.56
C ARG A 1 -4.27 -9.03 -2.09
N TYR A 2 -3.44 -8.37 -2.86
CA TYR A 2 -3.80 -7.08 -3.40
C TYR A 2 -4.54 -7.25 -4.73
N LYS A 3 -5.29 -6.23 -5.10
CA LYS A 3 -5.98 -6.18 -6.38
C LYS A 3 -5.34 -5.18 -7.32
N LYS A 4 -5.08 -3.98 -6.83
CA LYS A 4 -4.41 -3.00 -7.66
C LYS A 4 -3.90 -1.87 -6.79
N ILE A 5 -2.98 -1.11 -7.37
CA ILE A 5 -2.42 0.05 -6.71
C ILE A 5 -3.22 1.27 -7.14
N LEU A 6 -3.77 1.98 -6.16
CA LEU A 6 -4.58 3.16 -6.44
C LEU A 6 -3.74 4.41 -6.48
N ILE A 7 -2.77 4.52 -5.56
CA ILE A 7 -1.89 5.68 -5.46
C ILE A 7 -0.50 5.17 -5.16
N ALA A 8 0.50 5.71 -5.85
CA ALA A 8 1.88 5.34 -5.59
C ALA A 8 2.74 6.59 -5.67
N GLN A 9 2.90 7.27 -4.56
CA GLN A 9 3.73 8.46 -4.44
C GLN A 9 4.80 8.22 -3.39
N ASN A 10 5.78 9.10 -3.31
CA ASN A 10 6.86 8.88 -2.36
C ASN A 10 6.42 9.14 -0.91
N ASP A 11 5.27 9.74 -0.70
CA ASP A 11 4.76 9.98 0.64
C ASP A 11 3.43 9.30 0.91
N LEU A 12 2.85 8.65 -0.09
CA LEU A 12 1.56 7.99 0.08
C LEU A 12 1.42 6.85 -0.92
N ILE A 13 1.14 5.68 -0.42
CA ILE A 13 0.87 4.52 -1.26
C ILE A 13 -0.43 3.90 -0.79
N VAL A 14 -1.36 3.72 -1.72
CA VAL A 14 -2.67 3.13 -1.41
C VAL A 14 -2.88 1.95 -2.33
N ILE A 15 -3.18 0.81 -1.73
CA ILE A 15 -3.34 -0.44 -2.44
C ILE A 15 -4.70 -1.01 -2.11
N GLU A 16 -5.42 -1.41 -3.14
CA GLU A 16 -6.70 -2.07 -2.94
C GLU A 16 -6.48 -3.56 -2.84
N MET A 17 -6.99 -4.15 -1.76
CA MET A 17 -6.87 -5.57 -1.50
C MET A 17 -8.23 -6.22 -1.48
N SER A 18 -8.26 -7.55 -1.47
CA SER A 18 -9.54 -8.25 -1.50
C SER A 18 -10.41 -7.90 -0.31
N GLU A 19 -9.80 -7.69 0.85
CA GLU A 19 -10.55 -7.47 2.08
C GLU A 19 -10.65 -6.01 2.46
N GLY A 20 -9.99 -5.13 1.74
CA GLY A 20 -10.03 -3.73 2.14
C GLY A 20 -8.98 -2.93 1.40
N ARG A 21 -8.62 -1.83 2.01
CA ARG A 21 -7.67 -0.90 1.41
C ARG A 21 -6.53 -0.64 2.37
N LEU A 22 -5.32 -0.74 1.86
CA LEU A 22 -4.12 -0.51 2.65
C LEU A 22 -3.54 0.85 2.27
N SER A 23 -3.34 1.70 3.26
CA SER A 23 -2.74 3.01 3.06
C SER A 23 -1.45 3.11 3.85
N VAL A 24 -0.38 3.52 3.19
CA VAL A 24 0.92 3.67 3.82
C VAL A 24 1.41 5.09 3.57
N THR A 25 1.72 5.80 4.64
CA THR A 25 2.29 7.14 4.52
C THR A 25 3.69 7.16 5.10
N GLY A 26 4.51 8.05 4.59
CA GLY A 26 5.88 8.16 5.04
C GLY A 26 6.68 9.11 4.18
N LYS A 27 7.99 8.86 4.10
CA LYS A 27 8.90 9.68 3.33
C LYS A 27 9.76 8.80 2.46
N ASP A 28 10.04 9.28 1.24
CA ASP A 28 10.97 8.62 0.33
C ASP A 28 10.63 7.15 0.14
N MET A 29 9.34 6.86 0.01
CA MET A 29 8.90 5.49 -0.17
C MET A 29 9.01 5.07 -1.61
N ASN A 30 9.38 3.83 -1.82
CA ASN A 30 9.48 3.23 -3.14
C ASN A 30 8.86 1.86 -3.16
N LEU A 31 8.19 1.56 -4.25
CA LEU A 31 7.70 0.22 -4.50
C LEU A 31 8.82 -0.55 -5.19
N LYS A 32 9.41 -1.51 -4.47
CA LYS A 32 10.58 -2.22 -4.96
C LYS A 32 10.23 -3.47 -5.73
N ALA A 33 9.19 -4.17 -5.29
CA ALA A 33 8.81 -5.42 -5.93
C ALA A 33 7.35 -5.68 -5.66
N MET A 34 6.71 -6.40 -6.57
CA MET A 34 5.30 -6.69 -6.44
C MET A 34 5.00 -8.01 -7.13
N THR A 35 4.40 -8.92 -6.38
CA THR A 35 3.91 -10.18 -6.92
C THR A 35 2.44 -10.29 -6.59
N SER A 36 1.82 -11.39 -6.98
CA SER A 36 0.40 -11.58 -6.69
C SER A 36 0.13 -11.72 -5.18
N ASP A 37 1.16 -12.06 -4.40
CA ASP A 37 0.98 -12.30 -2.97
C ASP A 37 1.74 -11.35 -2.08
N GLU A 38 2.69 -10.61 -2.62
CA GLU A 38 3.58 -9.79 -1.82
C GLU A 38 3.84 -8.45 -2.47
N ILE A 39 4.03 -7.45 -1.63
CA ILE A 39 4.45 -6.14 -2.07
C ILE A 39 5.59 -5.71 -1.17
N LEU A 40 6.69 -5.32 -1.78
CA LEU A 40 7.86 -4.89 -1.05
C LEU A 40 8.04 -3.40 -1.21
N LEU A 41 7.96 -2.68 -0.09
CA LEU A 41 8.13 -1.24 -0.06
C LEU A 41 9.40 -0.90 0.70
N GLN A 42 10.00 0.21 0.35
CA GLN A 42 11.19 0.70 1.01
C GLN A 42 11.04 2.18 1.30
N GLY A 43 11.54 2.61 2.46
CA GLY A 43 11.48 4.01 2.83
C GLY A 43 11.21 4.17 4.31
N GLU A 44 10.92 5.39 4.71
CA GLU A 44 10.57 5.70 6.09
C GLU A 44 9.06 5.67 6.23
N PHE A 45 8.56 4.71 6.96
CA PHE A 45 7.12 4.55 7.12
C PHE A 45 6.66 5.30 8.37
N ALA A 46 5.67 6.16 8.21
CA ALA A 46 5.12 6.90 9.33
C ALA A 46 3.84 6.26 9.85
N CYS A 47 3.00 5.74 8.96
CA CYS A 47 1.72 5.21 9.36
C CYS A 47 1.27 4.14 8.37
N LEU A 48 0.72 3.07 8.91
CA LEU A 48 0.12 2.01 8.13
C LEU A 48 -1.32 1.88 8.55
N ARG A 49 -2.24 1.93 7.59
CA ARG A 49 -3.64 1.90 7.91
C ARG A 49 -4.37 0.94 6.98
N ILE A 50 -5.24 0.14 7.56
CA ILE A 50 -6.03 -0.82 6.81
C ILE A 50 -7.51 -0.50 7.03
N ASP A 51 -8.20 -0.26 5.93
CA ASP A 51 -9.63 0.03 5.96
C ASP A 51 -10.39 -1.12 5.33
N ASP A 52 -11.39 -1.63 6.03
CA ASP A 52 -12.21 -2.68 5.49
C ASP A 52 -13.15 -2.13 4.44
N HIS A 53 -13.49 -2.98 3.48
CA HIS A 53 -14.52 -2.64 2.53
C HIS A 53 -15.85 -2.56 3.24
N GLU A 54 -16.65 -1.59 2.84
CA GLU A 54 -18.00 -1.49 3.34
C GLU A 54 -18.90 -2.48 2.64
N ARG A 55 -19.90 -2.89 3.35
CA ARG A 55 -20.89 -3.76 2.77
C ARG A 55 -22.24 -3.20 2.81
#